data_46ccc7f6eedc0843b34023377022bc0e
#
_entry.id   46ccc7f6eedc0843b34023377022bc0e
#
_cell.length_a   1.000
_cell.length_b   1.000
_cell.length_c   1.000
_cell.angle_alpha   90.00
_cell.angle_beta   90.00
_cell.angle_gamma   90.00
#
_symmetry.space_group_name_H-M   'P 1'
#
loop_
_entity.id
_entity.type
_entity.pdbx_description
1 polymer ?
#
loop_
_entity_poly.entity_id
_entity_poly.type
_entity_poly.pdbx_seq_one_letter_code
_entity_poly.pdbx_strand_id
1 'polypeptide(L)'
;MTLEELKQRCENAGFKYAYGQFKKATEPPHLVAISTATDNFMADNKVYFKKTPIQLDYTYIKKDIEEQNKIENEILGNIAWEKTDETYLQDEDVWQVSYFFEI
;
A
#
# COMPACT_ATOMS: atom_id res chain seq x y z
N MET A 1 13.63 0.11 1.24
CA MET A 1 12.68 0.30 2.37
C MET A 1 12.33 -1.06 2.95
N THR A 2 12.11 -1.14 4.24
CA THR A 2 11.64 -2.34 4.91
C THR A 2 10.14 -2.23 5.19
N LEU A 3 9.50 -3.36 5.53
CA LEU A 3 8.09 -3.33 5.95
C LEU A 3 7.89 -2.49 7.21
N GLU A 4 8.87 -2.50 8.11
CA GLU A 4 8.81 -1.68 9.32
C GLU A 4 8.83 -0.19 8.98
N GLU A 5 9.68 0.20 8.04
CA GLU A 5 9.73 1.59 7.58
C GLU A 5 8.42 2.00 6.89
N LEU A 6 7.82 1.09 6.11
CA LEU A 6 6.53 1.36 5.48
C LEU A 6 5.47 1.63 6.53
N LYS A 7 5.40 0.79 7.56
CA LYS A 7 4.49 0.98 8.67
C LYS A 7 4.68 2.34 9.32
N GLN A 8 5.93 2.70 9.63
CA GLN A 8 6.24 3.98 10.25
C GLN A 8 5.84 5.16 9.38
N ARG A 9 6.09 5.07 8.07
CA ARG A 9 5.72 6.15 7.16
C ARG A 9 4.20 6.33 7.09
N CYS A 10 3.45 5.22 7.08
CA CYS A 10 1.99 5.29 7.08
C CYS A 10 1.47 5.92 8.37
N GLU A 11 1.99 5.50 9.51
CA GLU A 11 1.57 6.03 10.79
C GLU A 11 1.97 7.50 10.97
N ASN A 12 3.17 7.87 10.53
CA ASN A 12 3.63 9.26 10.57
C ASN A 12 2.79 10.18 9.69
N ALA A 13 2.26 9.66 8.60
CA ALA A 13 1.36 10.41 7.74
C ALA A 13 -0.07 10.50 8.29
N GLY A 14 -0.33 9.87 9.43
CA GLY A 14 -1.61 9.94 10.11
C GLY A 14 -2.62 8.88 9.72
N PHE A 15 -2.18 7.82 9.03
CA PHE A 15 -3.07 6.76 8.60
C PHE A 15 -3.11 5.60 9.60
N LYS A 16 -4.29 5.00 9.73
CA LYS A 16 -4.42 3.67 10.33
C LYS A 16 -3.84 2.67 9.35
N TYR A 17 -2.99 1.80 9.83
CA TYR A 17 -2.25 0.87 8.99
C TYR A 17 -2.31 -0.55 9.56
N ALA A 18 -2.44 -1.53 8.67
CA ALA A 18 -2.29 -2.92 9.03
C ALA A 18 -1.58 -3.67 7.92
N TYR A 19 -0.85 -4.72 8.28
CA TYR A 19 -0.33 -5.66 7.31
C TYR A 19 -1.28 -6.86 7.25
N GLY A 20 -1.74 -7.18 6.03
CA GLY A 20 -2.67 -8.27 5.80
C GLY A 20 -4.11 -7.84 5.99
N GLN A 21 -4.48 -7.59 7.22
CA GLN A 21 -5.83 -7.13 7.54
C GLN A 21 -5.85 -6.56 8.96
N PHE A 22 -6.85 -5.75 9.25
CA PHE A 22 -7.08 -5.29 10.61
C PHE A 22 -7.73 -6.43 11.41
N LYS A 23 -7.34 -6.53 12.68
CA LYS A 23 -7.92 -7.53 13.58
C LYS A 23 -9.36 -7.21 13.95
N LYS A 24 -9.74 -5.95 13.88
CA LYS A 24 -11.09 -5.46 14.16
C LYS A 24 -11.57 -4.63 12.99
N ALA A 25 -12.88 -4.52 12.83
CA ALA A 25 -13.45 -3.60 11.86
C ALA A 25 -12.90 -2.21 12.11
N THR A 26 -12.32 -1.60 11.08
CA THR A 26 -11.66 -0.31 11.17
C THR A 26 -12.29 0.64 10.17
N GLU A 27 -12.66 1.82 10.65
CA GLU A 27 -13.28 2.81 9.77
C GLU A 27 -12.27 3.43 8.81
N PRO A 28 -12.67 3.63 7.54
CA PRO A 28 -11.85 4.40 6.61
C PRO A 28 -11.71 5.85 7.05
N PRO A 29 -10.65 6.56 6.62
CA PRO A 29 -9.65 6.07 5.70
C PRO A 29 -8.61 5.21 6.39
N HIS A 30 -8.11 4.21 5.69
CA HIS A 30 -7.05 3.36 6.21
C HIS A 30 -6.21 2.75 5.09
N LEU A 31 -5.06 2.20 5.48
CA LEU A 31 -4.12 1.55 4.58
C LEU A 31 -3.89 0.11 5.02
N VAL A 32 -3.93 -0.80 4.07
CA VAL A 32 -3.58 -2.20 4.31
C VAL A 32 -2.52 -2.61 3.29
N ALA A 33 -1.42 -3.14 3.78
CA ALA A 33 -0.35 -3.62 2.93
C ALA A 33 -0.34 -5.13 2.88
N ILE A 34 -0.08 -5.68 1.72
CA ILE A 34 0.17 -7.12 1.56
C ILE A 34 1.37 -7.31 0.63
N SER A 35 2.09 -8.39 0.83
CA SER A 35 3.15 -8.81 -0.07
C SER A 35 2.51 -9.68 -1.14
N THR A 36 2.72 -9.33 -2.39
CA THR A 36 2.23 -10.13 -3.50
C THR A 36 3.30 -11.14 -3.92
N ALA A 37 2.95 -12.04 -4.82
CA ALA A 37 3.91 -13.03 -5.29
C ALA A 37 5.10 -12.32 -5.95
N THR A 38 6.31 -12.78 -5.62
CA THR A 38 7.51 -12.25 -6.24
C THR A 38 7.75 -12.95 -7.56
N ASP A 39 8.08 -12.14 -8.55
CA ASP A 39 8.59 -12.64 -9.82
C ASP A 39 10.11 -12.52 -9.76
N ASN A 40 10.72 -13.31 -8.89
CA ASN A 40 12.16 -13.29 -8.72
C ASN A 40 12.85 -13.76 -9.99
N PHE A 41 13.65 -12.88 -10.54
CA PHE A 41 14.50 -13.27 -11.65
C PHE A 41 15.67 -14.08 -11.12
N MET A 42 15.71 -15.34 -11.52
CA MET A 42 16.79 -16.27 -11.14
C MET A 42 17.73 -16.45 -12.31
N ALA A 43 18.98 -16.03 -12.13
CA ALA A 43 20.04 -16.32 -13.09
C ALA A 43 21.02 -17.26 -12.42
N ASP A 44 21.34 -18.37 -13.06
CA ASP A 44 22.25 -19.40 -12.54
C ASP A 44 21.88 -19.90 -11.14
N ASN A 45 20.57 -20.01 -10.89
CA ASN A 45 20.01 -20.44 -9.60
C ASN A 45 20.38 -19.52 -8.43
N LYS A 46 20.73 -18.26 -8.73
CA LYS A 46 21.03 -17.26 -7.71
C LYS A 46 20.06 -16.11 -7.80
N VAL A 47 19.65 -15.59 -6.64
CA VAL A 47 18.84 -14.38 -6.57
C VAL A 47 19.81 -13.21 -6.41
N TYR A 48 19.96 -12.41 -7.46
CA TYR A 48 20.84 -11.24 -7.41
C TYR A 48 20.21 -10.06 -6.68
N PHE A 49 18.90 -9.91 -6.79
CA PHE A 49 18.14 -8.87 -6.11
C PHE A 49 16.96 -9.50 -5.44
N LYS A 50 16.82 -9.19 -4.16
CA LYS A 50 15.60 -9.53 -3.45
C LYS A 50 14.77 -8.27 -3.33
N LYS A 51 13.74 -8.18 -4.15
CA LYS A 51 12.74 -7.14 -4.05
C LYS A 51 11.42 -7.79 -3.69
N THR A 52 10.71 -7.16 -2.78
CA THR A 52 9.42 -7.66 -2.33
C THR A 52 8.32 -6.77 -2.92
N PRO A 53 7.49 -7.33 -3.81
CA PRO A 53 6.34 -6.58 -4.32
C PRO A 53 5.33 -6.36 -3.22
N ILE A 54 4.85 -5.13 -3.13
CA ILE A 54 3.86 -4.73 -2.12
C ILE A 54 2.65 -4.15 -2.84
N GLN A 55 1.47 -4.52 -2.34
CA GLN A 55 0.23 -3.88 -2.68
C GLN A 55 -0.26 -3.13 -1.45
N LEU A 56 -0.42 -1.82 -1.57
CA LEU A 56 -0.92 -0.98 -0.50
C LEU A 56 -2.32 -0.50 -0.88
N ASP A 57 -3.32 -0.99 -0.16
CA ASP A 57 -4.71 -0.66 -0.43
C ASP A 57 -5.14 0.53 0.41
N TYR A 58 -5.49 1.62 -0.27
CA TYR A 58 -6.04 2.81 0.36
C TYR A 58 -7.55 2.78 0.22
N THR A 59 -8.24 2.72 1.35
CA THR A 59 -9.71 2.67 1.42
C THR A 59 -10.22 3.97 2.02
N TYR A 60 -11.23 4.56 1.38
CA TYR A 60 -11.78 5.83 1.82
C TYR A 60 -13.28 5.91 1.50
N ILE A 61 -13.98 6.77 2.22
CA ILE A 61 -15.40 7.01 2.00
C ILE A 61 -15.60 8.20 1.05
N LYS A 62 -14.88 9.28 1.30
CA LYS A 62 -14.97 10.50 0.50
C LYS A 62 -13.60 10.83 -0.07
N LYS A 63 -13.58 11.17 -1.35
CA LYS A 63 -12.33 11.52 -2.01
C LYS A 63 -11.67 12.72 -1.33
N ASP A 64 -10.40 12.55 -0.99
CA ASP A 64 -9.56 13.57 -0.38
C ASP A 64 -8.23 13.61 -1.11
N ILE A 65 -8.07 14.63 -1.96
CA ILE A 65 -6.87 14.75 -2.77
C ILE A 65 -5.62 14.97 -1.90
N GLU A 66 -5.75 15.71 -0.81
CA GLU A 66 -4.62 15.95 0.10
C GLU A 66 -4.16 14.64 0.74
N GLU A 67 -5.10 13.79 1.12
CA GLU A 67 -4.82 12.49 1.71
C GLU A 67 -4.10 11.58 0.72
N GLN A 68 -4.58 11.54 -0.53
CA GLN A 68 -3.90 10.79 -1.60
C GLN A 68 -2.50 11.34 -1.86
N ASN A 69 -2.34 12.65 -1.86
CA ASN A 69 -1.03 13.27 -2.03
C ASN A 69 -0.06 12.90 -0.91
N LYS A 70 -0.54 12.78 0.31
CA LYS A 70 0.30 12.30 1.41
C LYS A 70 0.82 10.90 1.16
N ILE A 71 -0.03 10.01 0.67
CA ILE A 71 0.40 8.66 0.34
C ILE A 71 1.48 8.71 -0.74
N GLU A 72 1.24 9.46 -1.79
CA GLU A 72 2.12 9.48 -2.95
C GLU A 72 3.42 10.22 -2.68
N ASN A 73 3.42 11.25 -1.87
CA ASN A 73 4.59 12.08 -1.62
C ASN A 73 5.34 11.74 -0.33
N GLU A 74 4.62 11.47 0.76
CA GLU A 74 5.25 11.23 2.05
C GLU A 74 5.57 9.77 2.28
N ILE A 75 4.73 8.86 1.82
CA ILE A 75 4.94 7.43 2.00
C ILE A 75 5.76 6.86 0.86
N LEU A 76 5.39 7.15 -0.38
CA LEU A 76 5.97 6.58 -1.59
C LEU A 76 6.88 7.55 -2.36
N GLY A 77 7.24 8.68 -1.79
CA GLY A 77 7.91 9.77 -2.50
C GLY A 77 9.24 9.44 -3.17
N ASN A 78 9.96 8.44 -2.65
CA ASN A 78 11.26 8.03 -3.18
C ASN A 78 11.22 6.67 -3.89
N ILE A 79 10.03 6.19 -4.20
CA ILE A 79 9.83 4.85 -4.75
C ILE A 79 9.02 4.96 -6.02
N ALA A 80 9.39 4.16 -7.01
CA ALA A 80 8.56 4.03 -8.22
C ALA A 80 7.31 3.23 -7.86
N TRP A 81 6.17 3.76 -8.22
CA TRP A 81 4.89 3.12 -7.91
C TRP A 81 3.90 3.26 -9.05
N GLU A 82 2.92 2.36 -9.06
CA GLU A 82 1.77 2.41 -9.95
C GLU A 82 0.52 2.31 -9.11
N LYS A 83 -0.60 2.80 -9.60
CA LYS A 83 -1.87 2.69 -8.90
C LYS A 83 -2.99 2.30 -9.84
N THR A 84 -4.03 1.69 -9.28
CA THR A 84 -5.23 1.35 -10.00
C THR A 84 -6.17 2.55 -10.12
N ASP A 85 -7.22 2.38 -10.91
CA ASP A 85 -8.36 3.29 -10.88
C ASP A 85 -9.06 3.19 -9.53
N GLU A 86 -9.86 4.19 -9.22
CA GLU A 86 -10.71 4.17 -8.04
C GLU A 86 -11.82 3.13 -8.25
N THR A 87 -11.95 2.20 -7.32
CA THR A 87 -12.95 1.14 -7.37
C THR A 87 -13.92 1.30 -6.22
N TYR A 88 -15.20 1.30 -6.53
CA TYR A 88 -16.25 1.36 -5.51
C TYR A 88 -16.61 -0.06 -5.07
N LEU A 89 -16.55 -0.31 -3.76
CA LEU A 89 -16.90 -1.58 -3.15
C LEU A 89 -18.32 -1.49 -2.58
N GLN A 90 -19.28 -2.00 -3.32
CA GLN A 90 -20.70 -1.84 -2.99
C GLN A 90 -21.09 -2.38 -1.62
N ASP A 91 -20.59 -3.58 -1.29
CA ASP A 91 -20.96 -4.24 -0.05
C ASP A 91 -20.52 -3.45 1.19
N GLU A 92 -19.44 -2.71 1.08
CA GLU A 92 -18.86 -1.95 2.18
C GLU A 92 -19.13 -0.45 2.07
N ASP A 93 -19.66 -0.02 0.94
CA ASP A 93 -19.93 1.40 0.64
C ASP A 93 -18.68 2.27 0.83
N VAL A 94 -17.58 1.82 0.25
CA VAL A 94 -16.30 2.53 0.30
C VAL A 94 -15.64 2.50 -1.06
N TRP A 95 -14.63 3.35 -1.24
CA TRP A 95 -13.78 3.38 -2.42
C TRP A 95 -12.40 2.84 -2.08
N GLN A 96 -11.74 2.29 -3.08
CA GLN A 96 -10.40 1.73 -2.90
C GLN A 96 -9.51 2.05 -4.10
N VAL A 97 -8.26 2.40 -3.78
CA VAL A 97 -7.18 2.52 -4.74
C VAL A 97 -6.05 1.64 -4.24
N SER A 98 -5.48 0.84 -5.13
CA SER A 98 -4.33 0.01 -4.78
C SER A 98 -3.08 0.59 -5.40
N TYR A 99 -2.03 0.71 -4.59
CA TYR A 99 -0.71 1.12 -5.02
C TYR A 99 0.20 -0.10 -5.07
N PHE A 100 0.98 -0.20 -6.14
CA PHE A 100 1.91 -1.30 -6.35
C PHE A 100 3.33 -0.77 -6.42
N PHE A 101 4.22 -1.34 -5.65
CA PHE A 101 5.62 -0.95 -5.61
C PHE A 101 6.46 -2.09 -5.05
N GLU A 102 7.77 -1.92 -5.09
CA GLU A 102 8.71 -2.91 -4.56
C GLU A 102 9.57 -2.30 -3.47
N ILE A 103 9.87 -3.09 -2.48
CA ILE A 103 10.76 -2.67 -1.38
C ILE A 103 11.88 -3.68 -1.18
#